data_d701208684148b6015275cd226881b9b
#
_entry.id   d701208684148b6015275cd226881b9b
#
_cell.length_a   1.000
_cell.length_b   1.000
_cell.length_c   1.000
_cell.angle_alpha   90.00
_cell.angle_beta   90.00
_cell.angle_gamma   90.00
#
_symmetry.space_group_name_H-M   'P 1'
#
loop_
_entity.id
_entity.type
_entity.pdbx_description
1 polymer ?
#
loop_
_entity_poly.entity_id
_entity_poly.type
_entity_poly.pdbx_seq_one_letter_code
_entity_poly.pdbx_strand_id
1 'polypeptide(L)'
;QQKEGEEPTPGDFKIEITVTDITHNSAKVKVTPSDDTVDYYVNVFPKSEVERDGKMLEGWEFIEYYGQDPYIGNKTHKGVYERSLSGLSSSYSYVVAAYDLSQDEEVVYYEFLTTKAPDVPDQFQITNIQPTTTGVTFTVTPQSADEWYCAWITTKSTYESFEPESYIQGVYYGLNNIAVEKQMTMSDYVKSIAKQGTAEWSNYDGDLKPKTDYVIMAFYVDPNNEDQLKVYDYAYTKAEFRTETPKTEISLTLGDIKNLTDNGDGTAEVTVHVKASLATSYRIGAHTQTEIDEEIANGYGPEDWGDFWISWRPSSDVEGICSPEGADVTAVIPFVAGQGYCLIFRVRSEDGNTKTEYKPLNLSLIHISE
;
A
#
# COMPACT_ATOMS: atom_id res chain seq x y z
N GLN A 1 -31.64 17.66 60.55
CA GLN A 1 -30.99 16.43 60.00
C GLN A 1 -30.76 16.66 58.53
N GLN A 2 -29.49 16.97 58.18
CA GLN A 2 -29.02 16.93 56.81
C GLN A 2 -28.94 15.47 56.37
N LYS A 3 -29.58 15.12 55.27
CA LYS A 3 -29.32 13.86 54.55
C LYS A 3 -27.90 13.92 54.00
N GLU A 4 -27.03 13.07 54.53
CA GLU A 4 -25.77 12.76 53.86
C GLU A 4 -26.10 12.24 52.47
N GLY A 5 -25.43 12.82 51.46
CA GLY A 5 -25.54 12.34 50.09
C GLY A 5 -24.98 10.92 50.02
N GLU A 6 -25.73 10.03 49.41
CA GLU A 6 -25.25 8.73 49.00
C GLU A 6 -24.06 8.96 48.06
N GLU A 7 -22.90 8.42 48.42
CA GLU A 7 -21.78 8.33 47.50
C GLU A 7 -22.24 7.55 46.27
N PRO A 8 -21.94 7.99 45.03
CA PRO A 8 -22.31 7.24 43.84
C PRO A 8 -21.65 5.86 43.89
N THR A 9 -22.44 4.85 43.64
CA THR A 9 -21.97 3.46 43.56
C THR A 9 -20.97 3.37 42.36
N PRO A 10 -19.79 2.73 42.54
CA PRO A 10 -18.91 2.45 41.41
C PRO A 10 -19.67 1.66 40.32
N GLY A 11 -19.74 2.24 39.09
CA GLY A 11 -20.46 1.64 37.95
C GLY A 11 -21.48 2.54 37.25
N ASP A 12 -21.81 3.72 37.81
CA ASP A 12 -22.79 4.65 37.25
C ASP A 12 -22.19 5.78 36.40
N PHE A 13 -20.85 5.87 36.29
CA PHE A 13 -20.21 6.87 35.46
C PHE A 13 -20.46 6.59 33.98
N LYS A 14 -20.87 7.60 33.24
CA LYS A 14 -21.12 7.52 31.79
C LYS A 14 -20.53 8.72 31.09
N ILE A 15 -20.10 8.50 29.85
CA ILE A 15 -19.63 9.55 28.97
C ILE A 15 -20.52 9.58 27.72
N GLU A 16 -21.15 10.72 27.47
CA GLU A 16 -21.89 10.99 26.24
C GLU A 16 -20.97 11.75 25.28
N ILE A 17 -20.85 11.25 24.05
CA ILE A 17 -20.07 11.89 22.98
C ILE A 17 -21.04 12.33 21.90
N THR A 18 -20.91 13.60 21.47
CA THR A 18 -21.71 14.15 20.39
C THR A 18 -20.78 14.73 19.33
N VAL A 19 -21.00 14.40 18.07
CA VAL A 19 -20.26 14.95 16.93
C VAL A 19 -21.22 15.73 16.04
N THR A 20 -20.86 17.00 15.76
CA THR A 20 -21.67 17.94 14.97
C THR A 20 -20.81 18.68 13.95
N ASP A 21 -21.45 19.47 13.10
CA ASP A 21 -20.80 20.35 12.11
C ASP A 21 -19.77 19.63 11.24
N ILE A 22 -20.10 18.38 10.84
CA ILE A 22 -19.23 17.55 10.02
C ILE A 22 -19.13 18.14 8.62
N THR A 23 -17.90 18.46 8.20
CA THR A 23 -17.55 18.90 6.84
C THR A 23 -16.67 17.87 6.15
N HIS A 24 -16.02 18.24 5.05
CA HIS A 24 -15.07 17.39 4.36
C HIS A 24 -13.74 17.22 5.13
N ASN A 25 -13.37 18.16 5.99
CA ASN A 25 -12.09 18.15 6.70
C ASN A 25 -12.16 18.59 8.16
N SER A 26 -13.36 18.77 8.68
CA SER A 26 -13.56 19.22 10.05
C SER A 26 -14.84 18.66 10.68
N ALA A 27 -14.87 18.68 12.01
CA ALA A 27 -16.06 18.39 12.81
C ALA A 27 -15.97 19.08 14.18
N LYS A 28 -17.07 19.16 14.90
CA LYS A 28 -17.08 19.54 16.31
C LYS A 28 -17.39 18.34 17.18
N VAL A 29 -16.61 18.16 18.22
CA VAL A 29 -16.79 17.12 19.22
C VAL A 29 -17.15 17.76 20.55
N LYS A 30 -18.18 17.22 21.20
CA LYS A 30 -18.53 17.53 22.59
C LYS A 30 -18.62 16.24 23.37
N VAL A 31 -17.93 16.20 24.50
CA VAL A 31 -17.93 15.08 25.43
C VAL A 31 -18.49 15.57 26.77
N THR A 32 -19.49 14.87 27.26
CA THR A 32 -20.20 15.24 28.49
C THR A 32 -20.15 14.05 29.46
N PRO A 33 -19.32 14.11 30.51
CA PRO A 33 -19.33 13.08 31.56
C PRO A 33 -20.56 13.23 32.46
N SER A 34 -20.98 12.15 33.08
CA SER A 34 -22.06 12.14 34.07
C SER A 34 -21.63 12.72 35.42
N ASP A 35 -20.32 12.82 35.69
CA ASP A 35 -19.69 13.43 36.86
C ASP A 35 -18.52 14.32 36.42
N ASP A 36 -18.62 15.61 36.65
CA ASP A 36 -17.63 16.63 36.25
C ASP A 36 -16.33 16.55 37.06
N THR A 37 -16.27 15.76 38.11
CA THR A 37 -15.08 15.62 38.98
C THR A 37 -14.15 14.50 38.56
N VAL A 38 -14.61 13.60 37.70
CA VAL A 38 -13.87 12.43 37.22
C VAL A 38 -12.96 12.82 36.07
N ASP A 39 -11.72 12.35 36.12
CA ASP A 39 -10.76 12.49 35.00
C ASP A 39 -11.06 11.42 33.95
N TYR A 40 -11.18 11.85 32.70
CA TYR A 40 -11.38 10.95 31.59
C TYR A 40 -10.44 11.27 30.42
N TYR A 41 -10.12 10.25 29.64
CA TYR A 41 -9.37 10.36 28.40
C TYR A 41 -10.31 10.58 27.24
N VAL A 42 -9.90 11.40 26.25
CA VAL A 42 -10.58 11.50 24.96
C VAL A 42 -9.59 11.72 23.83
N ASN A 43 -9.78 10.99 22.75
CA ASN A 43 -9.01 11.19 21.52
C ASN A 43 -9.83 10.78 20.28
N VAL A 44 -9.32 11.15 19.11
CA VAL A 44 -9.91 10.84 17.81
C VAL A 44 -8.92 9.95 17.03
N PHE A 45 -9.43 8.85 16.51
CA PHE A 45 -8.66 7.86 15.77
C PHE A 45 -9.27 7.60 14.40
N PRO A 46 -8.47 7.27 13.36
CA PRO A 46 -8.97 6.53 12.22
C PRO A 46 -9.74 5.28 12.67
N LYS A 47 -10.92 5.05 12.11
CA LYS A 47 -11.74 3.88 12.50
C LYS A 47 -10.95 2.57 12.37
N SER A 48 -10.13 2.45 11.32
CA SER A 48 -9.29 1.28 11.06
C SER A 48 -8.25 0.97 12.16
N GLU A 49 -7.88 1.94 12.97
CA GLU A 49 -6.93 1.73 14.09
C GLU A 49 -7.58 1.11 15.31
N VAL A 50 -8.88 1.36 15.51
CA VAL A 50 -9.64 0.90 16.68
C VAL A 50 -10.70 -0.17 16.36
N GLU A 51 -10.66 -0.70 15.14
CA GLU A 51 -11.54 -1.79 14.68
C GLU A 51 -10.68 -2.98 14.24
N ARG A 52 -11.02 -4.18 14.73
CA ARG A 52 -10.44 -5.44 14.31
C ARG A 52 -11.55 -6.44 13.98
N ASP A 53 -11.43 -7.13 12.85
CA ASP A 53 -12.39 -8.12 12.39
C ASP A 53 -13.85 -7.61 12.40
N GLY A 54 -14.04 -6.31 12.06
CA GLY A 54 -15.34 -5.65 12.04
C GLY A 54 -15.93 -5.33 13.42
N LYS A 55 -15.12 -5.40 14.48
CA LYS A 55 -15.52 -5.04 15.86
C LYS A 55 -14.61 -3.98 16.42
N MET A 56 -15.18 -3.06 17.19
CA MET A 56 -14.40 -2.10 17.96
C MET A 56 -13.59 -2.84 19.04
N LEU A 57 -12.38 -2.33 19.33
CA LEU A 57 -11.56 -2.86 20.42
C LEU A 57 -12.35 -2.82 21.73
N GLU A 58 -12.32 -3.90 22.49
CA GLU A 58 -12.85 -3.93 23.85
C GLU A 58 -12.02 -3.03 24.76
N GLY A 59 -12.60 -2.61 25.90
CA GLY A 59 -11.95 -1.64 26.77
C GLY A 59 -10.53 -1.99 27.16
N TRP A 60 -10.28 -3.24 27.55
CA TRP A 60 -8.94 -3.72 27.93
C TRP A 60 -7.94 -3.72 26.74
N GLU A 61 -8.39 -4.10 25.55
CA GLU A 61 -7.54 -4.06 24.34
C GLU A 61 -7.19 -2.62 23.96
N PHE A 62 -8.16 -1.72 24.06
CA PHE A 62 -7.95 -0.29 23.81
C PHE A 62 -6.93 0.30 24.79
N ILE A 63 -7.05 0.01 26.08
CA ILE A 63 -6.17 0.50 27.13
C ILE A 63 -4.78 -0.11 27.01
N GLU A 64 -4.64 -1.38 26.67
CA GLU A 64 -3.35 -2.01 26.41
C GLU A 64 -2.60 -1.32 25.26
N TYR A 65 -3.31 -0.95 24.18
CA TYR A 65 -2.71 -0.32 23.01
C TYR A 65 -2.43 1.16 23.20
N TYR A 66 -3.40 1.90 23.74
CA TYR A 66 -3.36 3.37 23.79
C TYR A 66 -3.19 3.92 25.22
N GLY A 67 -3.47 3.15 26.22
CA GLY A 67 -3.36 3.55 27.62
C GLY A 67 -1.93 3.77 28.11
N GLN A 68 -0.95 3.20 27.41
CA GLN A 68 0.48 3.40 27.66
C GLN A 68 1.10 4.54 26.84
N ASP A 69 0.31 5.28 26.06
CA ASP A 69 0.77 6.45 25.32
C ASP A 69 1.37 7.48 26.30
N PRO A 70 2.68 7.82 26.19
CA PRO A 70 3.33 8.78 27.08
C PRO A 70 2.71 10.19 27.02
N TYR A 71 1.89 10.45 25.99
CA TYR A 71 1.17 11.71 25.81
C TYR A 71 -0.28 11.68 26.34
N ILE A 72 -0.69 10.61 27.02
CA ILE A 72 -2.07 10.45 27.51
C ILE A 72 -2.49 11.60 28.42
N GLY A 73 -1.57 12.11 29.26
CA GLY A 73 -1.82 13.23 30.15
C GLY A 73 -2.26 14.52 29.46
N ASN A 74 -1.90 14.70 28.19
CA ASN A 74 -2.32 15.85 27.38
C ASN A 74 -3.72 15.68 26.77
N LYS A 75 -4.30 14.49 26.91
CA LYS A 75 -5.60 14.11 26.38
C LYS A 75 -6.63 13.82 27.46
N THR A 76 -6.29 14.09 28.73
CA THR A 76 -7.19 13.95 29.87
C THR A 76 -7.95 15.24 30.15
N HIS A 77 -9.23 15.10 30.52
CA HIS A 77 -10.15 16.20 30.74
C HIS A 77 -11.01 15.96 31.99
N LYS A 78 -11.58 17.03 32.53
CA LYS A 78 -12.64 17.04 33.54
C LYS A 78 -13.80 17.87 33.07
N GLY A 79 -15.02 17.50 33.46
CA GLY A 79 -16.21 18.22 33.06
C GLY A 79 -16.43 18.14 31.54
N VAL A 80 -17.24 19.07 31.03
CA VAL A 80 -17.55 19.09 29.58
C VAL A 80 -16.33 19.51 28.78
N TYR A 81 -16.01 18.70 27.77
CA TYR A 81 -14.97 18.97 26.79
C TYR A 81 -15.56 19.27 25.42
N GLU A 82 -15.15 20.39 24.83
CA GLU A 82 -15.53 20.75 23.45
C GLU A 82 -14.29 21.04 22.61
N ARG A 83 -14.26 20.51 21.41
CA ARG A 83 -13.15 20.74 20.47
C ARG A 83 -13.64 20.81 19.04
N SER A 84 -13.10 21.78 18.29
CA SER A 84 -13.16 21.77 16.83
C SER A 84 -12.00 20.96 16.27
N LEU A 85 -12.31 19.93 15.51
CA LEU A 85 -11.35 19.14 14.76
C LEU A 85 -11.14 19.79 13.40
N SER A 86 -9.90 19.82 12.93
CA SER A 86 -9.53 20.30 11.60
C SER A 86 -8.43 19.43 11.02
N GLY A 87 -8.27 19.45 9.69
CA GLY A 87 -7.28 18.61 9.00
C GLY A 87 -7.66 17.14 8.94
N LEU A 88 -8.94 16.83 9.04
CA LEU A 88 -9.46 15.49 8.81
C LEU A 88 -9.47 15.16 7.30
N SER A 89 -9.22 13.91 6.96
CA SER A 89 -9.35 13.41 5.59
C SER A 89 -10.80 13.40 5.13
N SER A 90 -11.06 13.74 3.89
CA SER A 90 -12.40 13.76 3.33
C SER A 90 -12.91 12.34 3.00
N SER A 91 -14.22 12.14 3.10
CA SER A 91 -14.87 10.84 2.85
C SER A 91 -14.29 9.69 3.69
N TYR A 92 -13.81 9.99 4.88
CA TYR A 92 -13.10 9.06 5.73
C TYR A 92 -13.79 8.87 7.09
N SER A 93 -13.67 7.67 7.66
CA SER A 93 -14.32 7.32 8.93
C SER A 93 -13.36 7.38 10.09
N TYR A 94 -13.71 8.17 11.09
CA TYR A 94 -13.03 8.31 12.36
C TYR A 94 -13.92 7.83 13.51
N VAL A 95 -13.31 7.66 14.64
CA VAL A 95 -13.98 7.35 15.90
C VAL A 95 -13.46 8.30 16.98
N VAL A 96 -14.37 8.92 17.70
CA VAL A 96 -14.06 9.59 18.97
C VAL A 96 -14.17 8.55 20.06
N ALA A 97 -13.08 8.31 20.79
CA ALA A 97 -13.03 7.37 21.90
C ALA A 97 -12.81 8.12 23.21
N ALA A 98 -13.57 7.77 24.23
CA ALA A 98 -13.39 8.29 25.59
C ALA A 98 -13.52 7.21 26.65
N TYR A 99 -12.73 7.27 27.72
CA TYR A 99 -12.84 6.35 28.85
C TYR A 99 -12.42 7.02 30.16
N ASP A 100 -12.99 6.52 31.27
CA ASP A 100 -12.65 6.92 32.61
C ASP A 100 -11.35 6.28 33.07
N LEU A 101 -10.41 7.10 33.56
CA LEU A 101 -9.10 6.65 34.03
C LEU A 101 -9.13 6.09 35.48
N SER A 102 -10.23 6.27 36.19
CA SER A 102 -10.36 5.89 37.61
C SER A 102 -11.09 4.57 37.83
N GLN A 103 -11.70 3.98 36.78
CA GLN A 103 -12.51 2.77 36.92
C GLN A 103 -11.67 1.50 36.69
N ASP A 104 -11.97 0.49 37.54
CA ASP A 104 -11.46 -0.88 37.34
C ASP A 104 -12.18 -1.61 36.19
N GLU A 105 -13.30 -1.07 35.69
CA GLU A 105 -14.03 -1.57 34.53
C GLU A 105 -13.64 -0.79 33.30
N GLU A 106 -12.93 -1.43 32.42
CA GLU A 106 -12.34 -0.89 31.19
C GLU A 106 -13.41 -0.62 30.12
N VAL A 107 -14.31 0.34 30.37
CA VAL A 107 -15.35 0.74 29.42
C VAL A 107 -14.87 1.87 28.57
N VAL A 108 -14.84 1.66 27.26
CA VAL A 108 -14.58 2.72 26.25
C VAL A 108 -15.87 3.10 25.56
N TYR A 109 -16.14 4.39 25.53
CA TYR A 109 -17.26 4.99 24.83
C TYR A 109 -16.80 5.42 23.44
N TYR A 110 -17.55 5.04 22.40
CA TYR A 110 -17.23 5.34 21.02
C TYR A 110 -18.37 6.12 20.35
N GLU A 111 -18.00 7.17 19.60
CA GLU A 111 -18.89 7.85 18.68
C GLU A 111 -18.26 7.94 17.30
N PHE A 112 -19.05 7.61 16.28
CA PHE A 112 -18.55 7.53 14.92
C PHE A 112 -18.68 8.87 14.20
N LEU A 113 -17.69 9.16 13.37
CA LEU A 113 -17.60 10.34 12.53
C LEU A 113 -17.16 9.93 11.12
N THR A 114 -17.99 10.23 10.13
CA THR A 114 -17.57 10.13 8.73
C THR A 114 -17.61 11.51 8.11
N THR A 115 -16.46 11.99 7.65
CA THR A 115 -16.35 13.26 6.95
C THR A 115 -17.06 13.22 5.60
N LYS A 116 -17.55 14.37 5.16
CA LYS A 116 -18.22 14.49 3.85
C LYS A 116 -17.20 14.44 2.72
N ALA A 117 -17.68 14.17 1.51
CA ALA A 117 -16.91 14.47 0.32
C ALA A 117 -16.66 15.99 0.24
N PRO A 118 -15.54 16.43 -0.35
CA PRO A 118 -15.32 17.86 -0.55
C PRO A 118 -16.41 18.45 -1.44
N ASP A 119 -16.91 19.61 -1.09
CA ASP A 119 -17.83 20.40 -1.96
C ASP A 119 -17.07 21.08 -3.14
N VAL A 120 -15.86 20.65 -3.40
CA VAL A 120 -15.04 21.19 -4.49
C VAL A 120 -15.41 20.43 -5.77
N PRO A 121 -15.83 21.12 -6.83
CA PRO A 121 -16.04 20.46 -8.12
C PRO A 121 -14.72 19.78 -8.54
N ASP A 122 -14.86 18.64 -9.25
CA ASP A 122 -13.71 17.91 -9.77
C ASP A 122 -12.72 18.88 -10.42
N GLN A 123 -11.49 18.94 -9.87
CA GLN A 123 -10.44 19.83 -10.35
C GLN A 123 -9.94 19.42 -11.74
N PHE A 124 -10.23 18.20 -12.13
CA PHE A 124 -9.80 17.58 -13.39
C PHE A 124 -10.93 16.78 -14.00
N GLN A 125 -10.90 16.66 -15.31
CA GLN A 125 -11.66 15.64 -16.05
C GLN A 125 -10.68 14.60 -16.56
N ILE A 126 -10.87 13.34 -16.21
CA ILE A 126 -10.09 12.20 -16.70
C ILE A 126 -10.98 11.45 -17.69
N THR A 127 -10.61 11.48 -18.97
CA THR A 127 -11.43 10.97 -20.08
C THR A 127 -10.59 10.09 -21.02
N ASN A 128 -11.22 9.50 -22.01
CA ASN A 128 -10.57 8.67 -23.04
C ASN A 128 -9.67 7.58 -22.45
N ILE A 129 -10.12 6.96 -21.35
CA ILE A 129 -9.38 5.89 -20.71
C ILE A 129 -9.41 4.66 -21.62
N GLN A 130 -8.25 4.27 -22.12
CA GLN A 130 -8.07 3.12 -23.02
C GLN A 130 -7.06 2.15 -22.40
N PRO A 131 -7.53 1.17 -21.62
CA PRO A 131 -6.65 0.15 -21.06
C PRO A 131 -6.21 -0.85 -22.14
N THR A 132 -5.00 -1.37 -21.96
CA THR A 132 -4.50 -2.57 -22.63
C THR A 132 -4.26 -3.65 -21.58
N THR A 133 -3.63 -4.75 -21.95
CA THR A 133 -3.24 -5.80 -20.99
C THR A 133 -2.19 -5.32 -19.99
N THR A 134 -1.29 -4.42 -20.39
CA THR A 134 -0.13 -3.99 -19.59
C THR A 134 0.05 -2.49 -19.52
N GLY A 135 -0.93 -1.73 -19.98
CA GLY A 135 -0.83 -0.28 -20.03
C GLY A 135 -2.19 0.39 -20.06
N VAL A 136 -2.16 1.70 -20.09
CA VAL A 136 -3.33 2.56 -20.26
C VAL A 136 -2.93 3.89 -20.87
N THR A 137 -3.75 4.41 -21.77
CA THR A 137 -3.72 5.81 -22.19
C THR A 137 -4.98 6.51 -21.73
N PHE A 138 -4.88 7.80 -21.39
CA PHE A 138 -6.02 8.60 -20.95
C PHE A 138 -5.72 10.08 -21.16
N THR A 139 -6.76 10.90 -21.15
CA THR A 139 -6.66 12.35 -21.28
C THR A 139 -7.03 12.99 -19.94
N VAL A 140 -6.23 13.95 -19.48
CA VAL A 140 -6.53 14.79 -18.32
C VAL A 140 -6.73 16.22 -18.78
N THR A 141 -7.87 16.81 -18.37
CA THR A 141 -8.17 18.23 -18.58
C THR A 141 -8.32 18.90 -17.21
N PRO A 142 -7.37 19.78 -16.81
CA PRO A 142 -7.47 20.52 -15.56
C PRO A 142 -8.49 21.65 -15.65
N GLN A 143 -9.07 22.04 -14.52
CA GLN A 143 -9.94 23.21 -14.45
C GLN A 143 -9.16 24.52 -14.68
N SER A 144 -7.91 24.58 -14.21
CA SER A 144 -6.98 25.69 -14.44
C SER A 144 -5.91 25.26 -15.44
N ALA A 145 -5.98 25.82 -16.65
CA ALA A 145 -5.06 25.45 -17.74
C ALA A 145 -3.62 25.91 -17.52
N ASP A 146 -3.41 26.91 -16.68
CA ASP A 146 -2.09 27.53 -16.44
C ASP A 146 -1.33 26.88 -15.28
N GLU A 147 -1.98 26.01 -14.50
CA GLU A 147 -1.37 25.33 -13.39
C GLU A 147 -0.74 24.00 -13.77
N TRP A 148 0.35 23.67 -13.10
CA TRP A 148 1.03 22.39 -13.28
C TRP A 148 0.31 21.28 -12.54
N TYR A 149 0.22 20.11 -13.16
CA TYR A 149 -0.38 18.92 -12.55
C TYR A 149 0.35 17.65 -12.94
N CYS A 150 0.22 16.64 -12.09
CA CYS A 150 0.67 15.28 -12.35
C CYS A 150 -0.52 14.32 -12.39
N ALA A 151 -0.32 13.20 -13.05
CA ALA A 151 -1.17 12.04 -12.93
C ALA A 151 -0.36 10.86 -12.35
N TRP A 152 -1.01 10.08 -11.50
CA TRP A 152 -0.42 8.92 -10.84
C TRP A 152 -1.34 7.72 -11.00
N ILE A 153 -0.75 6.53 -11.23
CA ILE A 153 -1.49 5.29 -11.38
C ILE A 153 -1.05 4.33 -10.28
N THR A 154 -2.03 3.73 -9.60
CA THR A 154 -1.78 2.71 -8.58
C THR A 154 -2.82 1.61 -8.67
N THR A 155 -2.55 0.43 -8.08
CA THR A 155 -3.59 -0.59 -7.95
C THR A 155 -4.71 -0.12 -7.03
N LYS A 156 -5.93 -0.53 -7.32
CA LYS A 156 -7.09 -0.17 -6.49
C LYS A 156 -6.90 -0.67 -5.05
N SER A 157 -6.36 -1.86 -4.86
CA SER A 157 -6.06 -2.42 -3.54
C SER A 157 -5.05 -1.56 -2.75
N THR A 158 -3.99 -1.09 -3.40
CA THR A 158 -3.03 -0.16 -2.75
C THR A 158 -3.71 1.16 -2.40
N TYR A 159 -4.48 1.73 -3.32
CA TYR A 159 -5.22 2.97 -3.06
C TYR A 159 -6.17 2.84 -1.86
N GLU A 160 -6.91 1.75 -1.76
CA GLU A 160 -7.90 1.51 -0.69
C GLU A 160 -7.26 1.14 0.67
N SER A 161 -5.98 0.74 0.70
CA SER A 161 -5.26 0.42 1.94
C SER A 161 -4.75 1.64 2.71
N PHE A 162 -4.82 2.84 2.12
CA PHE A 162 -4.38 4.10 2.73
C PHE A 162 -5.52 5.10 2.84
N GLU A 163 -5.42 5.99 3.81
CA GLU A 163 -6.24 7.20 3.82
C GLU A 163 -5.92 8.05 2.58
N PRO A 164 -6.92 8.63 1.90
CA PRO A 164 -6.71 9.37 0.65
C PRO A 164 -5.65 10.46 0.74
N GLU A 165 -5.62 11.24 1.83
CA GLU A 165 -4.63 12.30 2.03
C GLU A 165 -3.25 11.74 2.34
N SER A 166 -3.14 10.70 3.16
CA SER A 166 -1.90 9.98 3.43
C SER A 166 -1.33 9.36 2.16
N TYR A 167 -2.22 8.88 1.28
CA TYR A 167 -1.80 8.33 0.01
C TYR A 167 -1.15 9.39 -0.89
N ILE A 168 -1.77 10.56 -1.04
CA ILE A 168 -1.18 11.67 -1.83
C ILE A 168 0.15 12.12 -1.21
N GLN A 169 0.27 12.23 0.10
CA GLN A 169 1.56 12.50 0.75
C GLN A 169 2.60 11.41 0.40
N GLY A 170 2.21 10.15 0.44
CA GLY A 170 3.05 9.03 0.02
C GLY A 170 3.53 9.13 -1.42
N VAL A 171 2.67 9.59 -2.34
CA VAL A 171 3.04 9.87 -3.74
C VAL A 171 4.13 10.93 -3.83
N TYR A 172 4.05 12.00 -3.04
CA TYR A 172 5.11 13.03 -3.02
C TYR A 172 6.43 12.49 -2.50
N TYR A 173 6.42 11.68 -1.44
CA TYR A 173 7.63 11.01 -0.97
C TYR A 173 8.21 10.09 -2.05
N GLY A 174 7.35 9.37 -2.77
CA GLY A 174 7.75 8.53 -3.90
C GLY A 174 8.41 9.34 -5.02
N LEU A 175 7.83 10.47 -5.42
CA LEU A 175 8.41 11.36 -6.42
C LEU A 175 9.79 11.89 -5.99
N ASN A 176 9.93 12.26 -4.71
CA ASN A 176 11.22 12.71 -4.18
C ASN A 176 12.28 11.60 -4.23
N ASN A 177 11.94 10.38 -3.86
CA ASN A 177 12.86 9.25 -3.93
C ASN A 177 13.33 8.99 -5.36
N ILE A 178 12.41 9.03 -6.34
CA ILE A 178 12.74 8.88 -7.75
C ILE A 178 13.65 10.03 -8.23
N ALA A 179 13.38 11.27 -7.80
CA ALA A 179 14.24 12.39 -8.10
C ALA A 179 15.67 12.17 -7.61
N VAL A 180 15.83 11.71 -6.37
CA VAL A 180 17.13 11.37 -5.76
C VAL A 180 17.84 10.27 -6.55
N GLU A 181 17.15 9.19 -6.91
CA GLU A 181 17.70 8.09 -7.72
C GLU A 181 18.18 8.58 -9.10
N LYS A 182 17.43 9.53 -9.70
CA LYS A 182 17.79 10.15 -10.98
C LYS A 182 18.84 11.28 -10.85
N GLN A 183 19.32 11.56 -9.65
CA GLN A 183 20.25 12.66 -9.35
C GLN A 183 19.71 14.03 -9.78
N MET A 184 18.41 14.24 -9.63
CA MET A 184 17.70 15.47 -9.94
C MET A 184 17.21 16.15 -8.66
N THR A 185 17.01 17.47 -8.71
CA THR A 185 16.19 18.12 -7.68
C THR A 185 14.73 17.68 -7.82
N MET A 186 13.96 17.72 -6.75
CA MET A 186 12.53 17.43 -6.81
C MET A 186 11.81 18.36 -7.81
N SER A 187 12.15 19.63 -7.81
CA SER A 187 11.63 20.64 -8.75
C SER A 187 11.89 20.25 -10.21
N ASP A 188 13.13 19.91 -10.55
CA ASP A 188 13.49 19.53 -11.92
C ASP A 188 12.81 18.24 -12.36
N TYR A 189 12.75 17.27 -11.45
CA TYR A 189 12.05 16.02 -11.72
C TYR A 189 10.55 16.26 -11.99
N VAL A 190 9.87 16.99 -11.11
CA VAL A 190 8.44 17.31 -11.29
C VAL A 190 8.20 18.10 -12.58
N LYS A 191 9.04 19.09 -12.92
CA LYS A 191 8.96 19.79 -14.21
C LYS A 191 9.09 18.85 -15.41
N SER A 192 9.87 17.78 -15.27
CA SER A 192 10.06 16.80 -16.36
C SER A 192 8.85 15.91 -16.61
N ILE A 193 7.98 15.70 -15.61
CA ILE A 193 6.83 14.81 -15.67
C ILE A 193 5.49 15.54 -15.66
N ALA A 194 5.40 16.71 -15.03
CA ALA A 194 4.16 17.49 -14.93
C ALA A 194 3.74 18.09 -16.26
N LYS A 195 2.45 18.37 -16.41
CA LYS A 195 1.86 18.98 -17.58
C LYS A 195 1.00 20.19 -17.22
N GLN A 196 0.66 20.99 -18.21
CA GLN A 196 -0.28 22.11 -18.14
C GLN A 196 -1.34 21.95 -19.24
N GLY A 197 -2.53 22.46 -19.02
CA GLY A 197 -3.63 22.34 -19.98
C GLY A 197 -4.07 20.90 -20.22
N THR A 198 -4.89 20.69 -21.24
CA THR A 198 -5.34 19.34 -21.61
C THR A 198 -4.20 18.54 -22.22
N ALA A 199 -3.94 17.36 -21.69
CA ALA A 199 -2.87 16.50 -22.17
C ALA A 199 -3.24 15.01 -22.12
N GLU A 200 -2.70 14.27 -23.08
CA GLU A 200 -2.73 12.80 -23.07
C GLU A 200 -1.61 12.26 -22.18
N TRP A 201 -1.90 11.19 -21.48
CA TRP A 201 -1.04 10.50 -20.56
C TRP A 201 -0.97 9.00 -20.88
N SER A 202 0.16 8.39 -20.54
CA SER A 202 0.34 6.95 -20.55
C SER A 202 0.95 6.50 -19.21
N ASN A 203 0.89 5.22 -18.89
CA ASN A 203 1.60 4.69 -17.74
C ASN A 203 3.11 4.88 -17.94
N TYR A 204 3.76 5.42 -16.92
CA TYR A 204 5.14 5.87 -17.02
C TYR A 204 6.18 4.78 -17.06
N ASP A 205 6.08 3.85 -16.13
CA ASP A 205 7.16 2.96 -15.80
C ASP A 205 6.90 1.53 -16.29
N GLY A 206 6.20 1.43 -17.36
CA GLY A 206 6.02 0.16 -18.00
C GLY A 206 4.85 -0.62 -17.42
N ASP A 207 5.02 -1.78 -17.18
CA ASP A 207 4.12 -2.86 -17.15
C ASP A 207 3.09 -2.84 -16.01
N LEU A 208 1.90 -2.35 -16.29
CA LEU A 208 0.75 -2.64 -15.44
C LEU A 208 0.48 -4.15 -15.47
N LYS A 209 -0.03 -4.68 -14.35
CA LYS A 209 -0.43 -6.09 -14.27
C LYS A 209 -1.71 -6.31 -15.06
N PRO A 210 -1.81 -7.38 -15.85
CA PRO A 210 -3.07 -7.77 -16.51
C PRO A 210 -4.18 -8.08 -15.51
N LYS A 211 -5.42 -7.99 -15.94
CA LYS A 211 -6.65 -8.31 -15.16
C LYS A 211 -6.74 -7.60 -13.81
N THR A 212 -6.08 -6.45 -13.65
CA THR A 212 -5.93 -5.76 -12.38
C THR A 212 -6.69 -4.46 -12.40
N ASP A 213 -7.37 -4.14 -11.30
CA ASP A 213 -8.08 -2.88 -11.11
C ASP A 213 -7.09 -1.80 -10.63
N TYR A 214 -7.15 -0.66 -11.27
CA TYR A 214 -6.30 0.50 -11.04
C TYR A 214 -7.10 1.77 -10.79
N VAL A 215 -6.44 2.72 -10.14
CA VAL A 215 -6.92 4.09 -9.93
C VAL A 215 -5.93 5.05 -10.59
N ILE A 216 -6.44 5.94 -11.44
CA ILE A 216 -5.74 7.12 -11.92
C ILE A 216 -6.08 8.26 -10.98
N MET A 217 -5.09 9.01 -10.54
CA MET A 217 -5.27 10.23 -9.76
C MET A 217 -4.61 11.39 -10.48
N ALA A 218 -5.32 12.50 -10.63
CA ALA A 218 -4.79 13.76 -11.15
C ALA A 218 -4.80 14.81 -10.04
N PHE A 219 -3.69 15.49 -9.81
CA PHE A 219 -3.51 16.48 -8.74
C PHE A 219 -2.56 17.59 -9.15
N TYR A 220 -2.79 18.80 -8.64
CA TYR A 220 -1.92 19.93 -8.90
C TYR A 220 -0.58 19.80 -8.18
N VAL A 221 0.46 20.36 -8.78
CA VAL A 221 1.82 20.43 -8.23
C VAL A 221 2.37 21.84 -8.42
N ASP A 222 3.24 22.27 -7.52
CA ASP A 222 4.01 23.52 -7.68
C ASP A 222 5.50 23.20 -7.85
N PRO A 223 6.00 23.10 -9.09
CA PRO A 223 7.38 22.75 -9.33
C PRO A 223 8.38 23.86 -8.95
N ASN A 224 7.91 25.06 -8.58
CA ASN A 224 8.77 26.17 -8.18
C ASN A 224 8.95 26.25 -6.65
N ASN A 225 8.26 25.41 -5.89
CA ASN A 225 8.39 25.34 -4.44
C ASN A 225 9.42 24.29 -4.07
N GLU A 226 10.66 24.69 -3.81
CA GLU A 226 11.77 23.78 -3.50
C GLU A 226 11.60 23.04 -2.17
N ASP A 227 10.91 23.65 -1.20
CA ASP A 227 10.78 23.09 0.15
C ASP A 227 9.52 22.26 0.39
N GLN A 228 8.47 22.52 -0.35
CA GLN A 228 7.22 21.77 -0.28
C GLN A 228 6.44 21.91 -1.58
N LEU A 229 6.32 20.83 -2.33
CA LEU A 229 5.28 20.74 -3.34
C LEU A 229 3.94 20.87 -2.61
N LYS A 230 3.40 22.08 -2.55
CA LYS A 230 2.06 22.27 -2.00
C LYS A 230 1.10 21.59 -2.94
N VAL A 231 0.60 20.46 -2.49
CA VAL A 231 -0.67 19.96 -2.98
C VAL A 231 -1.69 21.03 -2.62
N TYR A 232 -2.37 21.58 -3.61
CA TYR A 232 -3.51 22.44 -3.36
C TYR A 232 -4.54 21.67 -2.53
N ASP A 233 -4.52 21.87 -1.21
CA ASP A 233 -5.42 21.27 -0.24
C ASP A 233 -5.65 19.75 -0.37
N TYR A 234 -4.63 19.01 -0.87
CA TYR A 234 -4.73 17.57 -1.16
C TYR A 234 -5.89 17.18 -2.11
N ALA A 235 -6.45 18.15 -2.83
CA ALA A 235 -7.50 17.89 -3.78
C ALA A 235 -6.96 17.12 -4.99
N TYR A 236 -7.63 16.04 -5.33
CA TYR A 236 -7.36 15.27 -6.52
C TYR A 236 -8.66 14.75 -7.12
N THR A 237 -8.64 14.49 -8.41
CA THR A 237 -9.70 13.77 -9.10
C THR A 237 -9.22 12.37 -9.42
N LYS A 238 -10.08 11.38 -9.25
CA LYS A 238 -9.76 9.98 -9.56
C LYS A 238 -10.68 9.41 -10.64
N ALA A 239 -10.15 8.43 -11.36
CA ALA A 239 -10.90 7.55 -12.24
C ALA A 239 -10.40 6.11 -12.08
N GLU A 240 -11.29 5.14 -12.26
CA GLU A 240 -10.96 3.73 -12.13
C GLU A 240 -10.97 3.06 -13.51
N PHE A 241 -10.10 2.06 -13.69
CA PHE A 241 -10.09 1.21 -14.87
C PHE A 241 -9.56 -0.17 -14.51
N ARG A 242 -9.76 -1.12 -15.40
CA ARG A 242 -9.22 -2.47 -15.31
C ARG A 242 -8.42 -2.78 -16.56
N THR A 243 -7.21 -3.33 -16.40
CA THR A 243 -6.40 -3.81 -17.51
C THR A 243 -7.03 -5.03 -18.16
N GLU A 244 -6.80 -5.20 -19.45
CA GLU A 244 -7.39 -6.29 -20.24
C GLU A 244 -6.83 -7.66 -19.82
N THR A 245 -7.54 -8.69 -20.24
CA THR A 245 -7.11 -10.08 -20.07
C THR A 245 -6.14 -10.46 -21.18
N PRO A 246 -4.93 -10.96 -20.87
CA PRO A 246 -4.04 -11.50 -21.88
C PRO A 246 -4.67 -12.66 -22.65
N LYS A 247 -4.32 -12.78 -23.92
CA LYS A 247 -4.81 -13.83 -24.82
C LYS A 247 -3.73 -14.86 -25.17
N THR A 248 -2.47 -14.53 -24.92
CA THR A 248 -1.35 -15.42 -25.22
C THR A 248 -1.26 -16.53 -24.18
N GLU A 249 -1.36 -17.77 -24.63
CA GLU A 249 -1.12 -18.95 -23.80
C GLU A 249 0.37 -19.30 -23.84
N ILE A 250 1.06 -19.08 -22.71
CA ILE A 250 2.47 -19.44 -22.57
C ILE A 250 2.64 -20.76 -21.83
N SER A 251 3.66 -21.50 -22.20
CA SER A 251 4.10 -22.69 -21.48
C SER A 251 5.48 -22.47 -20.87
N LEU A 252 5.75 -23.16 -19.77
CA LEU A 252 7.05 -23.19 -19.12
C LEU A 252 7.29 -24.60 -18.57
N THR A 253 8.49 -25.11 -18.76
CA THR A 253 8.94 -26.39 -18.20
C THR A 253 10.36 -26.21 -17.69
N LEU A 254 10.61 -26.56 -16.44
CA LEU A 254 11.93 -26.64 -15.85
C LEU A 254 12.42 -28.09 -15.93
N GLY A 255 13.50 -28.29 -16.67
CA GLY A 255 14.24 -29.57 -16.72
C GLY A 255 15.08 -29.78 -15.47
N ASP A 256 16.08 -30.64 -15.57
CA ASP A 256 16.95 -30.97 -14.45
C ASP A 256 17.94 -29.83 -14.16
N ILE A 257 18.29 -29.67 -12.87
CA ILE A 257 19.41 -28.86 -12.44
C ILE A 257 20.69 -29.55 -12.90
N LYS A 258 21.42 -28.91 -13.81
CA LYS A 258 22.64 -29.46 -14.41
C LYS A 258 23.89 -29.18 -13.60
N ASN A 259 23.88 -28.01 -12.95
CA ASN A 259 25.00 -27.58 -12.11
C ASN A 259 24.48 -26.76 -10.94
N LEU A 260 25.11 -26.94 -9.79
CA LEU A 260 24.95 -26.09 -8.60
C LEU A 260 26.32 -25.99 -7.93
N THR A 261 26.94 -24.81 -8.02
CA THR A 261 28.28 -24.55 -7.48
C THR A 261 28.18 -23.47 -6.40
N ASP A 262 28.57 -23.82 -5.16
CA ASP A 262 28.69 -22.86 -4.07
C ASP A 262 29.93 -21.98 -4.30
N ASN A 263 29.74 -20.67 -4.35
CA ASN A 263 30.82 -19.69 -4.54
C ASN A 263 31.58 -19.37 -3.23
N GLY A 264 31.04 -19.81 -2.08
CA GLY A 264 31.64 -19.57 -0.76
C GLY A 264 31.45 -18.13 -0.22
N ASP A 265 30.72 -17.30 -0.90
CA ASP A 265 30.45 -15.88 -0.57
C ASP A 265 28.99 -15.60 -0.20
N GLY A 266 28.20 -16.63 0.07
CA GLY A 266 26.75 -16.52 0.31
C GLY A 266 25.93 -16.58 -0.97
N THR A 267 26.55 -16.96 -2.09
CA THR A 267 25.89 -17.19 -3.37
C THR A 267 26.24 -18.54 -3.97
N ALA A 268 25.43 -19.01 -4.92
CA ALA A 268 25.75 -20.16 -5.74
C ALA A 268 25.41 -19.88 -7.21
N GLU A 269 26.18 -20.48 -8.10
CA GLU A 269 25.84 -20.55 -9.51
C GLU A 269 24.99 -21.79 -9.78
N VAL A 270 23.84 -21.59 -10.40
CA VAL A 270 22.91 -22.67 -10.78
C VAL A 270 22.69 -22.67 -12.26
N THR A 271 22.70 -23.87 -12.90
CA THR A 271 22.33 -24.06 -14.31
C THR A 271 21.14 -25.01 -14.38
N VAL A 272 20.07 -24.56 -15.05
CA VAL A 272 18.84 -25.31 -15.26
C VAL A 272 18.47 -25.33 -16.74
N HIS A 273 17.98 -26.45 -17.23
CA HIS A 273 17.41 -26.53 -18.57
C HIS A 273 15.98 -25.97 -18.55
N VAL A 274 15.68 -25.03 -19.44
CA VAL A 274 14.38 -24.33 -19.50
C VAL A 274 13.83 -24.43 -20.91
N LYS A 275 12.54 -24.71 -20.99
CA LYS A 275 11.77 -24.67 -22.24
C LYS A 275 10.49 -23.87 -22.02
N ALA A 276 10.25 -22.90 -22.87
CA ALA A 276 9.07 -22.06 -22.83
C ALA A 276 8.48 -21.86 -24.24
N SER A 277 7.27 -21.32 -24.32
CA SER A 277 6.69 -20.87 -25.59
C SER A 277 6.14 -19.46 -25.44
N LEU A 278 6.28 -18.67 -26.50
CA LEU A 278 5.70 -17.33 -26.61
C LEU A 278 6.11 -16.36 -25.48
N ALA A 279 7.23 -16.64 -24.81
CA ALA A 279 7.82 -15.74 -23.83
C ALA A 279 8.65 -14.64 -24.52
N THR A 280 8.61 -13.44 -23.97
CA THR A 280 9.43 -12.27 -24.37
C THR A 280 10.42 -11.86 -23.30
N SER A 281 10.23 -12.34 -22.07
CA SER A 281 11.16 -12.12 -20.97
C SER A 281 11.07 -13.23 -19.93
N TYR A 282 12.09 -13.33 -19.08
CA TYR A 282 12.06 -14.25 -17.94
C TYR A 282 12.76 -13.66 -16.71
N ARG A 283 12.46 -14.26 -15.58
CA ARG A 283 13.13 -14.05 -14.30
C ARG A 283 13.57 -15.38 -13.72
N ILE A 284 14.65 -15.35 -12.96
CA ILE A 284 15.14 -16.49 -12.20
C ILE A 284 15.62 -16.03 -10.83
N GLY A 285 15.29 -16.77 -9.79
CA GLY A 285 15.71 -16.52 -8.42
C GLY A 285 15.56 -17.75 -7.57
N ALA A 286 15.94 -17.66 -6.31
CA ALA A 286 15.77 -18.75 -5.36
C ALA A 286 15.35 -18.22 -3.99
N HIS A 287 14.55 -19.02 -3.29
CA HIS A 287 14.15 -18.83 -1.91
C HIS A 287 14.34 -20.11 -1.11
N THR A 288 14.41 -19.97 0.21
CA THR A 288 14.50 -21.15 1.05
C THR A 288 13.24 -22.00 0.93
N GLN A 289 13.38 -23.30 1.09
CA GLN A 289 12.23 -24.22 1.07
C GLN A 289 11.24 -23.86 2.17
N THR A 290 11.71 -23.40 3.33
CA THR A 290 10.86 -22.98 4.45
C THR A 290 9.95 -21.80 4.08
N GLU A 291 10.51 -20.77 3.45
CA GLU A 291 9.72 -19.62 2.98
C GLU A 291 8.65 -20.02 1.96
N ILE A 292 9.02 -20.92 1.01
CA ILE A 292 8.07 -21.46 0.03
C ILE A 292 6.95 -22.24 0.71
N ASP A 293 7.27 -23.10 1.67
CA ASP A 293 6.29 -23.91 2.39
C ASP A 293 5.34 -23.04 3.22
N GLU A 294 5.84 -21.97 3.83
CA GLU A 294 5.04 -20.97 4.55
C GLU A 294 4.05 -20.25 3.61
N GLU A 295 4.49 -19.82 2.45
CA GLU A 295 3.60 -19.17 1.48
C GLU A 295 2.53 -20.12 0.94
N ILE A 296 2.88 -21.38 0.68
CA ILE A 296 1.90 -22.42 0.30
C ILE A 296 0.87 -22.62 1.42
N ALA A 297 1.32 -22.65 2.68
CA ALA A 297 0.43 -22.79 3.83
C ALA A 297 -0.52 -21.59 4.00
N ASN A 298 -0.07 -20.40 3.61
CA ASN A 298 -0.87 -19.17 3.58
C ASN A 298 -1.80 -19.07 2.35
N GLY A 299 -1.76 -20.05 1.45
CA GLY A 299 -2.63 -20.10 0.26
C GLY A 299 -2.09 -19.37 -0.98
N TYR A 300 -0.83 -18.94 -0.97
CA TYR A 300 -0.17 -18.31 -2.11
C TYR A 300 0.50 -19.34 -3.00
N GLY A 301 0.34 -19.18 -4.31
CA GLY A 301 0.92 -20.06 -5.33
C GLY A 301 2.13 -19.46 -6.04
N PRO A 302 2.77 -20.22 -6.96
CA PRO A 302 3.96 -19.79 -7.67
C PRO A 302 3.80 -18.46 -8.42
N GLU A 303 2.61 -18.16 -8.94
CA GLU A 303 2.34 -16.89 -9.63
C GLU A 303 2.40 -15.68 -8.68
N ASP A 304 2.04 -15.87 -7.42
CA ASP A 304 2.12 -14.82 -6.40
C ASP A 304 3.58 -14.56 -6.00
N TRP A 305 4.39 -15.60 -5.83
CA TRP A 305 5.79 -15.47 -5.42
C TRP A 305 6.66 -14.73 -6.44
N GLY A 306 6.39 -14.96 -7.72
CA GLY A 306 7.17 -14.36 -8.80
C GLY A 306 7.17 -12.83 -8.79
N ASP A 307 6.14 -12.22 -8.21
CA ASP A 307 6.05 -10.77 -8.12
C ASP A 307 6.84 -10.17 -6.94
N PHE A 308 6.94 -10.90 -5.83
CA PHE A 308 7.57 -10.40 -4.61
C PHE A 308 9.08 -10.63 -4.58
N TRP A 309 9.56 -11.77 -5.09
CA TRP A 309 10.91 -12.24 -4.80
C TRP A 309 11.88 -12.21 -5.96
N ILE A 310 11.42 -11.97 -7.16
CA ILE A 310 12.28 -12.04 -8.32
C ILE A 310 12.33 -10.69 -9.04
N SER A 311 13.50 -10.05 -9.03
CA SER A 311 13.73 -8.84 -9.82
C SER A 311 13.83 -9.16 -11.32
N TRP A 312 13.21 -8.34 -12.17
CA TRP A 312 13.36 -8.47 -13.61
C TRP A 312 14.81 -8.21 -14.01
N ARG A 313 15.36 -9.12 -14.77
CA ARG A 313 16.61 -8.90 -15.48
C ARG A 313 16.30 -8.84 -16.97
N PRO A 314 16.83 -7.84 -17.73
CA PRO A 314 16.73 -7.88 -19.16
C PRO A 314 17.40 -9.18 -19.63
N SER A 315 16.64 -10.05 -20.28
CA SER A 315 17.21 -11.29 -20.77
C SER A 315 17.51 -11.16 -22.26
N SER A 316 18.79 -11.22 -22.60
CA SER A 316 19.25 -11.34 -23.99
C SER A 316 18.98 -12.71 -24.63
N ASP A 317 18.53 -13.70 -23.85
CA ASP A 317 18.48 -15.12 -24.25
C ASP A 317 17.10 -15.78 -24.22
N VAL A 318 16.03 -15.00 -24.25
CA VAL A 318 14.67 -15.53 -24.32
C VAL A 318 14.45 -16.43 -25.54
N GLU A 319 15.10 -16.11 -26.67
CA GLU A 319 15.00 -16.89 -27.89
C GLU A 319 15.46 -18.33 -27.70
N GLY A 320 16.51 -18.56 -26.91
CA GLY A 320 17.04 -19.90 -26.62
C GLY A 320 16.03 -20.76 -25.88
N ILE A 321 15.40 -20.23 -24.82
CA ILE A 321 14.40 -21.00 -24.05
C ILE A 321 13.10 -21.23 -24.84
N CYS A 322 12.80 -20.38 -25.82
CA CYS A 322 11.64 -20.52 -26.71
C CYS A 322 11.92 -21.41 -27.93
N SER A 323 13.16 -21.90 -28.11
CA SER A 323 13.47 -22.86 -29.18
C SER A 323 12.77 -24.21 -28.94
N PRO A 324 12.60 -25.04 -29.97
CA PRO A 324 12.00 -26.38 -29.81
C PRO A 324 12.71 -27.27 -28.78
N GLU A 325 14.02 -27.09 -28.64
CA GLU A 325 14.86 -27.86 -27.71
C GLU A 325 14.93 -27.24 -26.31
N GLY A 326 14.62 -25.95 -26.17
CA GLY A 326 14.89 -25.16 -24.95
C GLY A 326 16.36 -24.77 -24.85
N ALA A 327 16.78 -24.23 -23.74
CA ALA A 327 18.14 -23.82 -23.46
C ALA A 327 18.53 -23.98 -22.00
N ASP A 328 19.84 -24.04 -21.75
CA ASP A 328 20.39 -24.00 -20.42
C ASP A 328 20.51 -22.54 -19.96
N VAL A 329 19.96 -22.25 -18.81
CA VAL A 329 20.02 -20.91 -18.18
C VAL A 329 20.87 -21.01 -16.92
N THR A 330 21.87 -20.14 -16.83
CA THR A 330 22.75 -20.04 -15.67
C THR A 330 22.49 -18.73 -14.92
N ALA A 331 22.37 -18.81 -13.60
CA ALA A 331 22.18 -17.64 -12.74
C ALA A 331 22.94 -17.78 -11.42
N VAL A 332 23.29 -16.64 -10.85
CA VAL A 332 23.80 -16.55 -9.48
C VAL A 332 22.64 -16.26 -8.55
N ILE A 333 22.46 -17.11 -7.54
CA ILE A 333 21.37 -17.03 -6.56
C ILE A 333 21.93 -16.87 -5.15
N PRO A 334 21.18 -16.27 -4.20
CA PRO A 334 21.52 -16.34 -2.77
C PRO A 334 21.57 -17.80 -2.31
N PHE A 335 22.61 -18.17 -1.57
CA PHE A 335 22.79 -19.54 -1.13
C PHE A 335 23.57 -19.61 0.19
N VAL A 336 23.07 -20.41 1.12
CA VAL A 336 23.76 -20.75 2.38
C VAL A 336 23.80 -22.27 2.48
N ALA A 337 24.99 -22.83 2.60
CA ALA A 337 25.17 -24.26 2.72
C ALA A 337 24.38 -24.85 3.90
N GLY A 338 23.70 -25.97 3.66
CA GLY A 338 22.88 -26.65 4.67
C GLY A 338 21.42 -26.19 4.75
N GLN A 339 21.04 -25.15 4.03
CA GLN A 339 19.64 -24.77 3.86
C GLN A 339 19.07 -25.35 2.56
N GLY A 340 17.81 -25.85 2.60
CA GLY A 340 17.07 -26.22 1.39
C GLY A 340 16.61 -24.98 0.63
N TYR A 341 16.75 -24.97 -0.69
CA TYR A 341 16.30 -23.91 -1.57
C TYR A 341 15.40 -24.45 -2.68
N CYS A 342 14.51 -23.59 -3.16
CA CYS A 342 13.79 -23.78 -4.41
C CYS A 342 14.24 -22.72 -5.42
N LEU A 343 14.57 -23.18 -6.62
CA LEU A 343 14.73 -22.32 -7.79
C LEU A 343 13.35 -21.92 -8.28
N ILE A 344 13.13 -20.63 -8.53
CA ILE A 344 11.90 -20.07 -9.07
C ILE A 344 12.22 -19.48 -10.44
N PHE A 345 11.44 -19.85 -11.44
CA PHE A 345 11.58 -19.34 -12.80
C PHE A 345 10.23 -18.83 -13.30
N ARG A 346 10.21 -17.62 -13.84
CA ARG A 346 9.01 -16.99 -14.38
C ARG A 346 9.26 -16.49 -15.78
N VAL A 347 8.34 -16.77 -16.67
CA VAL A 347 8.32 -16.22 -18.03
C VAL A 347 7.13 -15.28 -18.20
N ARG A 348 7.26 -14.34 -19.13
CA ARG A 348 6.22 -13.38 -19.48
C ARG A 348 6.10 -13.26 -20.99
N SER A 349 4.86 -13.22 -21.50
CA SER A 349 4.54 -12.92 -22.90
C SER A 349 4.50 -11.44 -23.20
N GLU A 350 4.43 -11.07 -24.48
CA GLU A 350 4.31 -9.68 -24.93
C GLU A 350 3.06 -9.00 -24.37
N ASP A 351 1.95 -9.72 -24.28
CA ASP A 351 0.68 -9.21 -23.72
C ASP A 351 0.59 -9.34 -22.19
N GLY A 352 1.72 -9.60 -21.52
CA GLY A 352 1.85 -9.57 -20.08
C GLY A 352 1.37 -10.82 -19.34
N ASN A 353 0.95 -11.88 -20.05
CA ASN A 353 0.66 -13.15 -19.38
C ASN A 353 1.92 -13.73 -18.77
N THR A 354 1.80 -14.38 -17.61
CA THR A 354 2.94 -14.95 -16.88
C THR A 354 2.73 -16.43 -16.61
N LYS A 355 3.83 -17.17 -16.51
CA LYS A 355 3.85 -18.55 -16.04
C LYS A 355 5.06 -18.75 -15.15
N THR A 356 4.83 -19.25 -13.95
CA THR A 356 5.87 -19.50 -12.95
C THR A 356 5.95 -20.97 -12.62
N GLU A 357 7.16 -21.51 -12.64
CA GLU A 357 7.48 -22.86 -12.19
C GLU A 357 8.60 -22.79 -11.14
N TYR A 358 8.63 -23.75 -10.23
CA TYR A 358 9.67 -23.85 -9.23
C TYR A 358 10.19 -25.29 -9.10
N LYS A 359 11.43 -25.41 -8.64
CA LYS A 359 12.08 -26.71 -8.49
C LYS A 359 12.98 -26.72 -7.26
N PRO A 360 12.84 -27.69 -6.35
CA PRO A 360 13.78 -27.85 -5.23
C PRO A 360 15.21 -28.07 -5.74
N LEU A 361 16.18 -27.39 -5.14
CA LEU A 361 17.59 -27.59 -5.41
C LEU A 361 18.10 -28.80 -4.62
N ASN A 362 18.62 -29.77 -5.34
CA ASN A 362 19.19 -30.97 -4.72
C ASN A 362 20.61 -30.71 -4.24
N LEU A 363 20.79 -30.61 -2.93
CA LEU A 363 22.08 -30.34 -2.28
C LEU A 363 23.15 -31.41 -2.58
N SER A 364 22.78 -32.61 -3.07
CA SER A 364 23.76 -33.64 -3.46
C SER A 364 24.53 -33.32 -4.76
N LEU A 365 24.15 -32.25 -5.47
CA LEU A 365 24.80 -31.78 -6.69
C LEU A 365 25.80 -30.63 -6.43
N ILE A 366 26.03 -30.28 -5.19
CA ILE A 366 26.92 -29.16 -4.86
C ILE A 366 28.37 -29.54 -5.15
N HIS A 367 28.98 -28.82 -6.08
CA HIS A 367 30.42 -28.78 -6.26
C HIS A 367 31.00 -27.57 -5.56
N ILE A 368 31.89 -27.78 -4.59
CA ILE A 368 32.62 -26.68 -3.95
C ILE A 368 33.78 -26.34 -4.90
N SER A 369 33.82 -25.11 -5.40
CA SER A 369 34.98 -24.63 -6.14
C SER A 369 36.14 -24.46 -5.14
N GLU A 370 37.22 -25.25 -5.30
CA GLU A 370 38.46 -25.10 -4.53
C GLU A 370 39.20 -23.81 -4.92
#